data_1ab442eb8017a351806fb657e3482da6
#
_entry.id   1ab442eb8017a351806fb657e3482da6
#
_cell.length_a   1.000
_cell.length_b   1.000
_cell.length_c   1.000
_cell.angle_alpha   90.00
_cell.angle_beta   90.00
_cell.angle_gamma   90.00
#
_symmetry.space_group_name_H-M   'P 1'
#
loop_
_entity.id
_entity.type
_entity.pdbx_description
1 polymer ?
#
loop_
_entity_poly.entity_id
_entity_poly.type
_entity_poly.pdbx_seq_one_letter_code
_entity_poly.pdbx_strand_id
1 'polypeptide(L)'
;MNLQPSPALKNLSLPDFRNSRIGVFEIDASGGICAQPTSTVEHDWFLFTPTGTLFHPDFFGIVGNAMAERPDVSIFYFDHAVGDSQQRVVLKPAWDRTLFLVQDYVGLPLLVRAAALSKLGGLDAGCGSASAFDLVLRAHDAGLAIERIEQILSFGPIARSSASDRRKVLEHWVADTRAPYAIEEGLTADTLKMSRLFTEHPHITLVVPTRQGTDGASGTPFIRMLLDSLATTDYPMSKLTVIVGDDEPDGSSYAATQWPFKLIRVVTERASGEMFNYAAKMNRLWRTATTEHLVLMNDDITVQDGAWLQSLLTYSLQEDVGGVGARLLYPSGRIQHAGMAGGVYGLCTHAWINETADRPTYEDWAVTPKEWSMVTGAVFATRKSVLEEMNGFDERFTLDFNDVDLCMRMRMSGYRIIYTPHATLIHHEKGSRGAATWPGSQLALFLERWEALLSHDPAFNAKLNRNTHVIQLGPDIERWWPAKSN
;
A
#
# COMPACT_ATOMS: atom_id res chain seq x y z
N MET A 1 32.60 -20.31 11.13
CA MET A 1 33.49 -19.13 11.09
C MET A 1 32.90 -18.09 12.03
N ASN A 2 33.64 -17.78 13.13
CA ASN A 2 33.24 -16.72 14.05
C ASN A 2 33.44 -15.36 13.32
N LEU A 3 32.38 -14.81 12.77
CA LEU A 3 32.38 -13.45 12.24
C LEU A 3 32.44 -12.52 13.47
N GLN A 4 33.52 -11.83 13.65
CA GLN A 4 33.64 -10.74 14.61
C GLN A 4 32.62 -9.65 14.18
N PRO A 5 31.87 -9.01 15.11
CA PRO A 5 30.96 -7.94 14.78
C PRO A 5 31.71 -6.84 14.00
N SER A 6 31.06 -6.29 12.97
CA SER A 6 31.64 -5.20 12.18
C SER A 6 32.15 -4.09 13.09
N PRO A 7 33.36 -3.53 12.85
CA PRO A 7 33.90 -2.43 13.66
C PRO A 7 32.98 -1.19 13.76
N ALA A 8 32.03 -1.02 12.83
CA ALA A 8 31.04 0.05 12.87
C ALA A 8 30.13 -0.03 14.13
N LEU A 9 29.95 -1.20 14.73
CA LEU A 9 29.12 -1.39 15.92
C LEU A 9 29.81 -0.99 17.22
N LYS A 10 31.14 -0.83 17.22
CA LYS A 10 31.91 -0.53 18.45
C LYS A 10 31.67 0.85 19.03
N ASN A 11 31.08 1.78 18.27
CA ASN A 11 30.81 3.16 18.70
C ASN A 11 29.33 3.42 19.03
N LEU A 12 28.48 2.40 18.96
CA LEU A 12 27.12 2.55 19.44
C LEU A 12 27.11 2.43 20.96
N SER A 13 26.62 3.44 21.62
CA SER A 13 26.42 3.46 23.07
C SER A 13 24.95 3.70 23.37
N LEU A 14 24.51 3.32 24.57
CA LEU A 14 23.29 3.89 25.12
C LEU A 14 23.53 5.40 25.27
N PRO A 15 22.75 6.26 24.60
CA PRO A 15 22.85 7.71 24.83
C PRO A 15 22.62 8.00 26.31
N ASP A 16 23.27 9.05 26.82
CA ASP A 16 23.04 9.46 28.20
C ASP A 16 21.68 10.19 28.33
N PHE A 17 20.64 9.43 28.63
CA PHE A 17 19.29 9.98 28.80
C PHE A 17 19.09 10.75 30.12
N ARG A 18 20.05 10.70 31.07
CA ARG A 18 19.88 11.24 32.44
C ARG A 18 19.61 12.74 32.50
N ASN A 19 20.07 13.48 31.51
CA ASN A 19 19.87 14.93 31.41
C ASN A 19 18.96 15.35 30.26
N SER A 20 18.32 14.38 29.57
CA SER A 20 17.39 14.66 28.49
C SER A 20 15.95 14.76 28.99
N ARG A 21 15.11 15.49 28.25
CA ARG A 21 13.66 15.48 28.51
C ARG A 21 12.96 14.26 27.90
N ILE A 22 13.72 13.21 27.56
CA ILE A 22 13.22 11.92 27.05
C ILE A 22 13.42 10.87 28.14
N GLY A 23 12.32 10.35 28.68
CA GLY A 23 12.32 9.19 29.56
C GLY A 23 12.38 7.89 28.72
N VAL A 24 13.09 6.89 29.21
CA VAL A 24 13.25 5.61 28.49
C VAL A 24 12.56 4.50 29.25
N PHE A 25 11.74 3.74 28.53
CA PHE A 25 11.16 2.47 28.96
C PHE A 25 11.77 1.34 28.15
N GLU A 26 12.40 0.39 28.83
CA GLU A 26 12.83 -0.84 28.19
C GLU A 26 11.73 -1.90 28.25
N ILE A 27 11.47 -2.52 27.09
CA ILE A 27 10.39 -3.47 26.87
C ILE A 27 11.01 -4.84 26.54
N ASP A 28 10.53 -5.89 27.17
CA ASP A 28 10.91 -7.27 26.83
C ASP A 28 10.12 -7.84 25.65
N ALA A 29 10.45 -9.05 25.25
CA ALA A 29 9.80 -9.71 24.11
C ALA A 29 8.31 -10.06 24.37
N SER A 30 7.86 -10.05 25.62
CA SER A 30 6.45 -10.27 25.98
C SER A 30 5.61 -8.97 26.02
N GLY A 31 6.26 -7.81 25.83
CA GLY A 31 5.66 -6.49 25.96
C GLY A 31 5.69 -5.94 27.40
N GLY A 32 6.35 -6.63 28.33
CA GLY A 32 6.51 -6.19 29.72
C GLY A 32 7.55 -5.07 29.86
N ILE A 33 7.30 -4.12 30.76
CA ILE A 33 8.25 -3.05 31.08
C ILE A 33 9.32 -3.62 32.03
N CYS A 34 10.58 -3.73 31.55
CA CYS A 34 11.73 -4.22 32.32
C CYS A 34 12.44 -3.10 33.09
N ALA A 35 12.47 -1.88 32.51
CA ALA A 35 13.07 -0.71 33.13
C ALA A 35 12.23 0.53 32.84
N GLN A 36 12.21 1.42 33.85
CA GLN A 36 11.49 2.70 33.79
C GLN A 36 12.46 3.86 33.97
N PRO A 37 12.09 5.08 33.56
CA PRO A 37 12.91 6.26 33.81
C PRO A 37 13.19 6.43 35.31
N THR A 38 14.45 6.54 35.66
CA THR A 38 14.90 6.73 37.07
C THR A 38 15.09 8.19 37.43
N SER A 39 14.90 9.11 36.47
CA SER A 39 15.10 10.55 36.63
C SER A 39 13.94 11.20 37.37
N THR A 40 14.24 12.18 38.21
CA THR A 40 13.25 13.09 38.83
C THR A 40 12.88 14.26 37.91
N VAL A 41 13.45 14.33 36.70
CA VAL A 41 13.16 15.37 35.69
C VAL A 41 11.83 15.06 35.03
N GLU A 42 11.00 16.09 34.85
CA GLU A 42 9.78 16.00 34.06
C GLU A 42 10.13 15.74 32.59
N HIS A 43 9.54 14.69 32.00
CA HIS A 43 9.81 14.30 30.63
C HIS A 43 8.73 14.83 29.70
N ASP A 44 9.13 15.35 28.54
CA ASP A 44 8.20 15.75 27.47
C ASP A 44 7.89 14.60 26.53
N TRP A 45 8.79 13.62 26.43
CA TRP A 45 8.71 12.47 25.57
C TRP A 45 9.14 11.19 26.28
N PHE A 46 8.63 10.07 25.81
CA PHE A 46 9.03 8.74 26.24
C PHE A 46 9.48 7.90 25.05
N LEU A 47 10.66 7.29 25.19
CA LEU A 47 11.18 6.32 24.24
C LEU A 47 10.90 4.91 24.78
N PHE A 48 10.05 4.18 24.09
CA PHE A 48 9.84 2.76 24.32
C PHE A 48 10.79 1.98 23.41
N THR A 49 11.63 1.13 23.96
CA THR A 49 12.68 0.44 23.21
C THR A 49 12.88 -0.99 23.72
N PRO A 50 13.24 -1.96 22.85
CA PRO A 50 13.64 -3.28 23.29
C PRO A 50 14.92 -3.20 24.13
N THR A 51 15.00 -4.06 25.16
CA THR A 51 16.22 -4.20 25.96
C THR A 51 17.43 -4.50 25.07
N GLY A 52 18.53 -3.80 25.31
CA GLY A 52 19.78 -3.97 24.55
C GLY A 52 19.83 -3.25 23.20
N THR A 53 18.86 -2.39 22.90
CA THR A 53 18.91 -1.54 21.71
C THR A 53 19.99 -0.46 21.83
N LEU A 54 20.80 -0.33 20.81
CA LEU A 54 21.79 0.73 20.64
C LEU A 54 21.26 1.81 19.70
N PHE A 55 21.71 3.05 19.87
CA PHE A 55 21.22 4.19 19.10
C PHE A 55 22.34 4.89 18.32
N HIS A 56 21.92 5.60 17.26
CA HIS A 56 22.81 6.45 16.47
C HIS A 56 23.52 7.47 17.38
N PRO A 57 24.82 7.77 17.19
CA PRO A 57 25.56 8.72 18.03
C PRO A 57 24.91 10.09 18.13
N ASP A 58 24.30 10.58 17.03
CA ASP A 58 23.59 11.86 16.98
C ASP A 58 22.08 11.70 17.18
N PHE A 59 21.64 10.66 17.89
CA PHE A 59 20.22 10.38 18.11
C PHE A 59 19.45 11.58 18.65
N PHE A 60 19.97 12.24 19.68
CA PHE A 60 19.31 13.39 20.30
C PHE A 60 19.21 14.61 19.37
N GLY A 61 20.26 14.88 18.58
CA GLY A 61 20.26 15.96 17.61
C GLY A 61 19.19 15.74 16.54
N ILE A 62 19.15 14.56 15.95
CA ILE A 62 18.19 14.20 14.89
C ILE A 62 16.75 14.23 15.41
N VAL A 63 16.50 13.58 16.55
CA VAL A 63 15.18 13.52 17.17
C VAL A 63 14.71 14.88 17.65
N GLY A 64 15.61 15.65 18.27
CA GLY A 64 15.32 17.03 18.73
C GLY A 64 14.92 17.95 17.58
N ASN A 65 15.62 17.89 16.44
CA ASN A 65 15.26 18.63 15.24
C ASN A 65 13.87 18.19 14.72
N ALA A 66 13.61 16.89 14.62
CA ALA A 66 12.32 16.36 14.18
C ALA A 66 11.15 16.83 15.07
N MET A 67 11.35 16.86 16.38
CA MET A 67 10.35 17.36 17.34
C MET A 67 10.12 18.87 17.21
N ALA A 68 11.17 19.65 16.93
CA ALA A 68 11.07 21.10 16.75
C ALA A 68 10.40 21.49 15.42
N GLU A 69 10.73 20.77 14.34
CA GLU A 69 10.17 21.02 13.01
C GLU A 69 8.71 20.56 12.89
N ARG A 70 8.30 19.57 13.69
CA ARG A 70 6.97 18.95 13.64
C ARG A 70 6.31 18.93 15.04
N PRO A 71 5.95 20.11 15.57
CA PRO A 71 5.45 20.25 16.95
C PRO A 71 4.09 19.56 17.19
N ASP A 72 3.32 19.31 16.14
CA ASP A 72 1.99 18.70 16.23
C ASP A 72 2.06 17.15 16.29
N VAL A 73 3.22 16.56 16.01
CA VAL A 73 3.38 15.10 16.03
C VAL A 73 3.37 14.58 17.46
N SER A 74 2.64 13.51 17.66
CA SER A 74 2.46 12.85 18.96
C SER A 74 3.28 11.58 19.10
N ILE A 75 3.54 10.89 17.99
CA ILE A 75 4.34 9.66 17.93
C ILE A 75 5.30 9.72 16.77
N PHE A 76 6.59 9.45 17.05
CA PHE A 76 7.58 9.21 16.01
C PHE A 76 8.06 7.76 16.03
N TYR A 77 8.21 7.19 14.84
CA TYR A 77 8.94 5.95 14.59
C TYR A 77 10.05 6.20 13.56
N PHE A 78 10.98 5.28 13.42
CA PHE A 78 12.14 5.46 12.54
C PHE A 78 12.63 4.12 11.98
N ASP A 79 13.49 4.20 10.97
CA ASP A 79 14.16 3.05 10.39
C ASP A 79 15.11 2.41 11.42
N HIS A 80 15.31 1.10 11.34
CA HIS A 80 16.20 0.41 12.27
C HIS A 80 17.04 -0.67 11.59
N ALA A 81 18.17 -0.98 12.20
CA ALA A 81 18.99 -2.12 11.82
C ALA A 81 18.84 -3.24 12.84
N VAL A 82 18.76 -4.46 12.35
CA VAL A 82 18.63 -5.66 13.16
C VAL A 82 19.97 -6.34 13.24
N GLY A 83 20.39 -6.65 14.47
CA GLY A 83 21.63 -7.33 14.75
C GLY A 83 21.42 -8.78 15.11
N ASP A 84 21.63 -9.63 14.12
CA ASP A 84 22.04 -11.00 14.30
C ASP A 84 23.27 -11.26 13.39
N SER A 85 23.58 -12.49 13.06
CA SER A 85 24.68 -12.85 12.15
C SER A 85 24.54 -12.30 10.73
N GLN A 86 23.38 -11.75 10.37
CA GLN A 86 23.10 -11.09 9.11
C GLN A 86 22.49 -9.70 9.37
N GLN A 87 23.32 -8.67 9.35
CA GLN A 87 22.87 -7.29 9.52
C GLN A 87 21.77 -6.98 8.49
N ARG A 88 20.54 -6.80 8.97
CA ARG A 88 19.39 -6.44 8.16
C ARG A 88 18.94 -5.02 8.51
N VAL A 89 18.77 -4.18 7.53
CA VAL A 89 18.18 -2.87 7.71
C VAL A 89 16.71 -2.93 7.31
N VAL A 90 15.85 -2.39 8.16
CA VAL A 90 14.41 -2.26 7.92
C VAL A 90 14.10 -0.79 7.69
N LEU A 91 13.81 -0.45 6.45
CA LEU A 91 13.38 0.86 6.00
C LEU A 91 11.86 0.89 5.94
N LYS A 92 11.26 1.74 6.73
CA LYS A 92 9.81 1.82 6.88
C LYS A 92 9.21 2.81 5.88
N PRO A 93 7.96 2.64 5.43
CA PRO A 93 7.23 3.67 4.68
C PRO A 93 6.85 4.84 5.61
N ALA A 94 6.36 5.95 5.07
CA ALA A 94 5.60 6.92 5.86
C ALA A 94 4.39 6.24 6.50
N TRP A 95 3.64 6.97 7.35
CA TRP A 95 2.47 6.39 8.00
C TRP A 95 1.51 5.79 6.98
N ASP A 96 1.27 4.49 7.12
CA ASP A 96 0.43 3.65 6.27
C ASP A 96 -0.52 2.87 7.18
N ARG A 97 -1.73 3.41 7.34
CA ARG A 97 -2.75 2.78 8.19
C ARG A 97 -3.12 1.39 7.71
N THR A 98 -3.21 1.22 6.40
CA THR A 98 -3.62 -0.06 5.80
C THR A 98 -2.61 -1.15 6.13
N LEU A 99 -1.32 -0.87 5.93
CA LEU A 99 -0.24 -1.79 6.28
C LEU A 99 -0.18 -2.02 7.79
N PHE A 100 -0.31 -0.96 8.60
CA PHE A 100 -0.24 -1.05 10.05
C PHE A 100 -1.28 -2.02 10.63
N LEU A 101 -2.52 -1.95 10.16
CA LEU A 101 -3.59 -2.83 10.66
C LEU A 101 -3.34 -4.32 10.38
N VAL A 102 -2.55 -4.67 9.38
CA VAL A 102 -2.31 -6.06 8.98
C VAL A 102 -0.89 -6.55 9.25
N GLN A 103 0.06 -5.63 9.46
CA GLN A 103 1.47 -5.92 9.74
C GLN A 103 2.05 -4.86 10.68
N ASP A 104 2.67 -5.26 11.79
CA ASP A 104 3.33 -4.33 12.70
C ASP A 104 4.68 -3.85 12.12
N TYR A 105 4.61 -3.00 11.09
CA TYR A 105 5.81 -2.41 10.49
C TYR A 105 6.40 -1.28 11.34
N VAL A 106 5.59 -0.65 12.18
CA VAL A 106 6.03 0.43 13.07
C VAL A 106 6.94 -0.13 14.16
N GLY A 107 6.47 -1.11 14.92
CA GLY A 107 7.24 -1.80 15.97
C GLY A 107 7.94 -0.86 16.95
N LEU A 108 8.87 -1.43 17.72
CA LEU A 108 9.77 -0.67 18.58
C LEU A 108 11.13 -0.47 17.90
N PRO A 109 11.90 0.59 18.22
CA PRO A 109 11.63 1.67 19.17
C PRO A 109 10.59 2.69 18.71
N LEU A 110 9.93 3.33 19.69
CA LEU A 110 8.84 4.27 19.49
C LEU A 110 9.00 5.48 20.41
N LEU A 111 8.94 6.71 19.88
CA LEU A 111 8.93 7.95 20.64
C LEU A 111 7.50 8.46 20.79
N VAL A 112 7.05 8.64 22.01
CA VAL A 112 5.68 9.07 22.33
C VAL A 112 5.72 10.34 23.17
N ARG A 113 4.98 11.36 22.79
CA ARG A 113 4.84 12.61 23.56
C ARG A 113 4.14 12.31 24.89
N ALA A 114 4.65 12.86 25.99
CA ALA A 114 4.12 12.59 27.33
C ALA A 114 2.62 12.94 27.44
N ALA A 115 2.19 14.06 26.88
CA ALA A 115 0.77 14.45 26.85
C ALA A 115 -0.10 13.46 26.08
N ALA A 116 0.39 12.90 24.96
CA ALA A 116 -0.32 11.87 24.19
C ALA A 116 -0.38 10.55 24.99
N LEU A 117 0.72 10.13 25.60
CA LEU A 117 0.76 8.93 26.43
C LEU A 117 -0.24 9.01 27.60
N SER A 118 -0.28 10.17 28.28
CA SER A 118 -1.24 10.42 29.37
C SER A 118 -2.69 10.40 28.89
N LYS A 119 -2.97 11.06 27.74
CA LYS A 119 -4.30 11.07 27.11
C LYS A 119 -4.79 9.66 26.76
N LEU A 120 -3.88 8.79 26.32
CA LEU A 120 -4.18 7.43 25.89
C LEU A 120 -4.20 6.42 27.05
N GLY A 121 -3.81 6.81 28.27
CA GLY A 121 -3.78 5.92 29.43
C GLY A 121 -2.56 4.99 29.52
N GLY A 122 -1.51 5.25 28.72
CA GLY A 122 -0.28 4.47 28.75
C GLY A 122 -0.32 3.20 27.89
N LEU A 123 0.68 2.32 28.11
CA LEU A 123 0.71 0.98 27.53
C LEU A 123 -0.25 0.05 28.27
N ASP A 124 -0.99 -0.77 27.53
CA ASP A 124 -1.79 -1.85 28.11
C ASP A 124 -1.00 -3.16 28.11
N ALA A 125 -0.55 -3.59 29.28
CA ALA A 125 0.16 -4.85 29.47
C ALA A 125 -0.70 -6.09 29.12
N GLY A 126 -2.02 -5.97 29.15
CA GLY A 126 -2.95 -7.03 28.73
C GLY A 126 -2.84 -7.40 27.26
N CYS A 127 -2.29 -6.52 26.43
CA CYS A 127 -2.06 -6.76 25.01
C CYS A 127 -0.81 -7.61 24.70
N GLY A 128 -0.04 -8.05 25.70
CA GLY A 128 1.16 -8.86 25.52
C GLY A 128 2.18 -8.16 24.62
N SER A 129 2.75 -8.89 23.66
CA SER A 129 3.73 -8.32 22.71
C SER A 129 3.15 -7.19 21.84
N ALA A 130 1.82 -7.05 21.77
CA ALA A 130 1.14 -6.02 20.99
C ALA A 130 0.82 -4.72 21.78
N SER A 131 1.38 -4.50 22.97
CA SER A 131 1.12 -3.29 23.79
C SER A 131 1.50 -1.99 23.06
N ALA A 132 2.63 -1.97 22.33
CA ALA A 132 3.03 -0.81 21.53
C ALA A 132 2.15 -0.64 20.28
N PHE A 133 1.75 -1.73 19.65
CA PHE A 133 0.80 -1.73 18.54
C PHE A 133 -0.55 -1.17 18.97
N ASP A 134 -1.09 -1.61 20.09
CA ASP A 134 -2.32 -1.11 20.68
C ASP A 134 -2.24 0.42 20.97
N LEU A 135 -1.14 0.88 21.55
CA LEU A 135 -0.92 2.31 21.82
C LEU A 135 -0.96 3.14 20.51
N VAL A 136 -0.31 2.66 19.46
CA VAL A 136 -0.31 3.33 18.15
C VAL A 136 -1.70 3.31 17.51
N LEU A 137 -2.46 2.21 17.65
CA LEU A 137 -3.83 2.11 17.16
C LEU A 137 -4.75 3.12 17.87
N ARG A 138 -4.71 3.18 19.22
CA ARG A 138 -5.46 4.16 20.00
C ARG A 138 -5.06 5.61 19.68
N ALA A 139 -3.79 5.86 19.42
CA ALA A 139 -3.31 7.19 19.01
C ALA A 139 -3.91 7.59 17.65
N HIS A 140 -3.91 6.67 16.68
CA HIS A 140 -4.53 6.90 15.38
C HIS A 140 -6.03 7.21 15.51
N ASP A 141 -6.78 6.40 16.25
CA ASP A 141 -8.22 6.61 16.44
C ASP A 141 -8.55 7.91 17.19
N ALA A 142 -7.64 8.35 18.06
CA ALA A 142 -7.74 9.67 18.74
C ALA A 142 -7.35 10.85 17.83
N GLY A 143 -7.04 10.63 16.56
CA GLY A 143 -6.62 11.65 15.59
C GLY A 143 -5.25 12.26 15.88
N LEU A 144 -4.38 11.55 16.60
CA LEU A 144 -3.04 12.02 16.92
C LEU A 144 -2.09 11.76 15.74
N ALA A 145 -1.23 12.73 15.42
CA ALA A 145 -0.28 12.60 14.33
C ALA A 145 0.82 11.59 14.67
N ILE A 146 1.05 10.66 13.74
CA ILE A 146 2.05 9.60 13.80
C ILE A 146 2.94 9.75 12.58
N GLU A 147 4.25 9.96 12.77
CA GLU A 147 5.15 10.21 11.65
C GLU A 147 6.46 9.45 11.74
N ARG A 148 7.07 9.26 10.58
CA ARG A 148 8.38 8.66 10.45
C ARG A 148 9.49 9.72 10.52
N ILE A 149 10.56 9.40 11.27
CA ILE A 149 11.86 10.02 11.07
C ILE A 149 12.62 9.12 10.08
N GLU A 150 12.84 9.60 8.87
CA GLU A 150 13.44 8.82 7.78
C GLU A 150 14.96 8.66 7.94
N GLN A 151 15.37 8.14 9.10
CA GLN A 151 16.75 7.86 9.46
C GLN A 151 16.85 6.49 10.16
N ILE A 152 17.98 5.81 9.98
CA ILE A 152 18.31 4.59 10.72
C ILE A 152 18.87 5.02 12.07
N LEU A 153 18.04 5.02 13.10
CA LEU A 153 18.40 5.56 14.40
C LEU A 153 18.67 4.51 15.48
N SER A 154 18.37 3.25 15.24
CA SER A 154 18.61 2.18 16.21
C SER A 154 19.15 0.91 15.58
N PHE A 155 19.85 0.15 16.42
CA PHE A 155 20.36 -1.17 16.14
C PHE A 155 20.06 -2.09 17.33
N GLY A 156 19.44 -3.23 17.07
CA GLY A 156 19.08 -4.15 18.16
C GLY A 156 18.15 -5.27 17.73
N PRO A 157 17.51 -5.95 18.68
CA PRO A 157 16.56 -7.01 18.38
C PRO A 157 15.35 -6.46 17.61
N ILE A 158 14.77 -7.30 16.75
CA ILE A 158 13.44 -7.00 16.21
C ILE A 158 12.43 -7.09 17.36
N ALA A 159 11.67 -6.05 17.58
CA ALA A 159 10.52 -6.08 18.46
C ALA A 159 9.28 -5.64 17.70
N ARG A 160 8.69 -6.61 17.02
CA ARG A 160 7.35 -6.56 16.46
C ARG A 160 6.44 -7.44 17.28
N SER A 161 5.19 -7.01 17.37
CA SER A 161 4.16 -7.81 18.00
C SER A 161 3.89 -9.11 17.22
N SER A 162 3.55 -10.18 17.92
CA SER A 162 3.11 -11.42 17.28
C SER A 162 1.78 -11.22 16.56
N ALA A 163 1.55 -11.93 15.45
CA ALA A 163 0.27 -11.88 14.74
C ALA A 163 -0.91 -12.29 15.64
N SER A 164 -0.69 -13.23 16.57
CA SER A 164 -1.73 -13.69 17.51
C SER A 164 -2.15 -12.61 18.51
N ASP A 165 -1.20 -11.84 19.04
CA ASP A 165 -1.53 -10.76 19.98
C ASP A 165 -2.14 -9.56 19.26
N ARG A 166 -1.64 -9.22 18.05
CA ARG A 166 -2.29 -8.20 17.20
C ARG A 166 -3.73 -8.56 16.85
N ARG A 167 -3.98 -9.85 16.53
CA ARG A 167 -5.35 -10.31 16.26
C ARG A 167 -6.27 -10.01 17.43
N LYS A 168 -5.88 -10.33 18.67
CA LYS A 168 -6.69 -10.05 19.86
C LYS A 168 -6.98 -8.55 20.02
N VAL A 169 -5.94 -7.72 19.83
CA VAL A 169 -6.10 -6.25 19.88
C VAL A 169 -7.09 -5.77 18.82
N LEU A 170 -6.98 -6.25 17.57
CA LEU A 170 -7.86 -5.85 16.48
C LEU A 170 -9.28 -6.40 16.65
N GLU A 171 -9.47 -7.62 17.15
CA GLU A 171 -10.79 -8.17 17.46
C GLU A 171 -11.49 -7.34 18.55
N HIS A 172 -10.75 -6.92 19.58
CA HIS A 172 -11.23 -6.02 20.62
C HIS A 172 -11.60 -4.64 20.04
N TRP A 173 -10.70 -4.07 19.25
CA TRP A 173 -10.94 -2.81 18.54
C TRP A 173 -12.18 -2.87 17.64
N VAL A 174 -12.37 -3.95 16.87
CA VAL A 174 -13.57 -4.18 16.04
C VAL A 174 -14.83 -4.21 16.91
N ALA A 175 -14.79 -4.90 18.06
CA ALA A 175 -15.93 -4.99 18.96
C ALA A 175 -16.30 -3.64 19.56
N ASP A 176 -15.31 -2.87 20.03
CA ASP A 176 -15.50 -1.57 20.68
C ASP A 176 -16.00 -0.50 19.70
N THR A 177 -15.41 -0.45 18.52
CA THR A 177 -15.75 0.54 17.49
C THR A 177 -16.94 0.12 16.63
N ARG A 178 -17.38 -1.14 16.74
CA ARG A 178 -18.37 -1.76 15.85
C ARG A 178 -17.97 -1.65 14.38
N ALA A 179 -16.67 -1.67 14.12
CA ALA A 179 -16.16 -1.65 12.76
C ALA A 179 -16.59 -2.92 11.99
N PRO A 180 -17.04 -2.81 10.75
CA PRO A 180 -17.62 -3.94 10.02
C PRO A 180 -16.55 -4.86 9.42
N TYR A 181 -15.65 -5.39 10.24
CA TYR A 181 -14.56 -6.25 9.77
C TYR A 181 -14.46 -7.55 10.56
N ALA A 182 -14.08 -8.62 9.85
CA ALA A 182 -13.51 -9.82 10.43
C ALA A 182 -11.98 -9.76 10.30
N ILE A 183 -11.29 -10.32 11.29
CA ILE A 183 -9.82 -10.41 11.31
C ILE A 183 -9.44 -11.86 11.05
N GLU A 184 -8.73 -12.08 9.95
CA GLU A 184 -8.33 -13.41 9.47
C GLU A 184 -6.80 -13.51 9.37
N GLU A 185 -6.27 -14.70 9.11
CA GLU A 185 -4.86 -14.90 8.79
C GLU A 185 -4.54 -14.28 7.43
N GLY A 186 -3.40 -13.60 7.34
CA GLY A 186 -2.88 -13.06 6.09
C GLY A 186 -2.22 -14.14 5.23
N LEU A 187 -1.56 -13.71 4.16
CA LEU A 187 -0.86 -14.61 3.24
C LEU A 187 0.50 -15.09 3.76
N THR A 188 1.01 -14.49 4.84
CA THR A 188 2.21 -14.95 5.57
C THR A 188 1.92 -15.02 7.06
N ALA A 189 2.76 -15.75 7.79
CA ALA A 189 2.57 -16.00 9.22
C ALA A 189 2.56 -14.72 10.08
N ASP A 190 3.24 -13.65 9.61
CA ASP A 190 3.34 -12.39 10.33
C ASP A 190 2.30 -11.35 9.87
N THR A 191 1.38 -11.72 8.98
CA THR A 191 0.37 -10.80 8.46
C THR A 191 -1.04 -11.23 8.84
N LEU A 192 -1.94 -10.24 8.91
CA LEU A 192 -3.37 -10.45 9.09
C LEU A 192 -4.11 -9.99 7.83
N LYS A 193 -5.35 -10.41 7.70
CA LYS A 193 -6.27 -9.97 6.67
C LYS A 193 -7.49 -9.35 7.34
N MET A 194 -7.88 -8.18 6.89
CA MET A 194 -9.17 -7.58 7.22
C MET A 194 -10.16 -7.90 6.11
N SER A 195 -11.30 -8.46 6.47
CA SER A 195 -12.40 -8.75 5.55
C SER A 195 -13.63 -7.98 5.97
N ARG A 196 -14.17 -7.16 5.05
CA ARG A 196 -15.38 -6.39 5.36
C ARG A 196 -16.59 -7.32 5.46
N LEU A 197 -17.36 -7.14 6.53
CA LEU A 197 -18.65 -7.80 6.73
C LEU A 197 -19.75 -6.93 6.09
N PHE A 198 -20.56 -7.56 5.24
CA PHE A 198 -21.67 -6.89 4.55
C PHE A 198 -23.00 -7.27 5.22
N THR A 199 -23.69 -6.30 5.76
CA THR A 199 -25.12 -6.45 6.13
C THR A 199 -26.00 -6.40 4.89
N GLU A 200 -25.62 -5.56 3.93
CA GLU A 200 -26.19 -5.48 2.59
C GLU A 200 -25.07 -5.22 1.59
N HIS A 201 -25.07 -5.97 0.51
CA HIS A 201 -24.10 -5.78 -0.58
C HIS A 201 -24.48 -4.55 -1.40
N PRO A 202 -23.57 -3.59 -1.63
CA PRO A 202 -23.84 -2.45 -2.48
C PRO A 202 -23.98 -2.87 -3.95
N HIS A 203 -24.64 -2.05 -4.77
CA HIS A 203 -24.64 -2.21 -6.21
C HIS A 203 -23.31 -1.74 -6.79
N ILE A 204 -22.67 -2.59 -7.60
CA ILE A 204 -21.37 -2.33 -8.22
C ILE A 204 -21.53 -2.29 -9.73
N THR A 205 -20.86 -1.35 -10.38
CA THR A 205 -20.71 -1.34 -11.83
C THR A 205 -19.27 -1.60 -12.23
N LEU A 206 -19.03 -2.67 -13.00
CA LEU A 206 -17.78 -2.91 -13.69
C LEU A 206 -17.81 -2.12 -15.02
N VAL A 207 -16.74 -1.39 -15.33
CA VAL A 207 -16.61 -0.58 -16.55
C VAL A 207 -15.46 -1.14 -17.38
N VAL A 208 -15.78 -1.72 -18.51
CA VAL A 208 -14.85 -2.50 -19.33
C VAL A 208 -14.80 -1.94 -20.75
N PRO A 209 -13.71 -1.32 -21.19
CA PRO A 209 -13.50 -0.97 -22.58
C PRO A 209 -13.03 -2.19 -23.35
N THR A 210 -13.55 -2.45 -24.54
CA THR A 210 -13.06 -3.52 -25.42
C THR A 210 -12.89 -3.05 -26.85
N ARG A 211 -11.99 -3.72 -27.56
CA ARG A 211 -11.81 -3.67 -29.01
C ARG A 211 -11.91 -5.09 -29.59
N GLN A 212 -12.48 -5.99 -28.82
CA GLN A 212 -12.62 -7.40 -29.13
C GLN A 212 -11.31 -8.10 -29.53
N GLY A 213 -10.19 -7.71 -28.87
CA GLY A 213 -8.94 -8.41 -28.99
C GLY A 213 -9.06 -9.88 -28.60
N THR A 214 -8.27 -10.77 -29.19
CA THR A 214 -8.36 -12.22 -28.98
C THR A 214 -7.12 -12.77 -28.33
N ASP A 215 -7.30 -13.81 -27.51
CA ASP A 215 -6.21 -14.64 -27.04
C ASP A 215 -5.59 -15.41 -28.21
N GLY A 216 -4.28 -15.24 -28.47
CA GLY A 216 -3.61 -15.83 -29.61
C GLY A 216 -3.44 -17.35 -29.53
N ALA A 217 -3.59 -17.94 -28.35
CA ALA A 217 -3.51 -19.38 -28.18
C ALA A 217 -4.85 -20.06 -28.48
N SER A 218 -5.93 -19.49 -27.96
CA SER A 218 -7.29 -20.05 -28.10
C SER A 218 -8.12 -19.41 -29.22
N GLY A 219 -7.75 -18.20 -29.68
CA GLY A 219 -8.57 -17.40 -30.58
C GLY A 219 -9.82 -16.80 -29.92
N THR A 220 -10.03 -17.02 -28.62
CA THR A 220 -11.20 -16.55 -27.89
C THR A 220 -11.10 -15.03 -27.65
N PRO A 221 -12.15 -14.23 -27.89
CA PRO A 221 -12.16 -12.83 -27.53
C PRO A 221 -11.94 -12.62 -26.03
N PHE A 222 -11.05 -11.70 -25.65
CA PHE A 222 -10.75 -11.41 -24.25
C PHE A 222 -12.00 -10.98 -23.47
N ILE A 223 -12.82 -10.13 -24.07
CA ILE A 223 -14.09 -9.72 -23.44
C ILE A 223 -14.96 -10.94 -23.09
N ARG A 224 -14.98 -11.97 -23.92
CA ARG A 224 -15.72 -13.21 -23.65
C ARG A 224 -15.10 -13.95 -22.47
N MET A 225 -13.77 -14.10 -22.44
CA MET A 225 -13.05 -14.74 -21.33
C MET A 225 -13.31 -14.02 -20.01
N LEU A 226 -13.26 -12.67 -20.02
CA LEU A 226 -13.58 -11.88 -18.85
C LEU A 226 -15.00 -12.14 -18.36
N LEU A 227 -16.01 -12.00 -19.21
CA LEU A 227 -17.42 -12.15 -18.83
C LEU A 227 -17.73 -13.56 -18.32
N ASP A 228 -17.18 -14.60 -18.94
CA ASP A 228 -17.29 -15.99 -18.46
C ASP A 228 -16.67 -16.14 -17.06
N SER A 229 -15.50 -15.52 -16.80
CA SER A 229 -14.85 -15.58 -15.48
C SER A 229 -15.58 -14.76 -14.42
N LEU A 230 -16.17 -13.61 -14.79
CA LEU A 230 -16.98 -12.79 -13.88
C LEU A 230 -18.21 -13.55 -13.36
N ALA A 231 -18.75 -14.48 -14.13
CA ALA A 231 -19.88 -15.31 -13.70
C ALA A 231 -19.55 -16.21 -12.49
N THR A 232 -18.27 -16.40 -12.16
CA THR A 232 -17.81 -17.17 -10.99
C THR A 232 -17.55 -16.31 -9.74
N THR A 233 -17.79 -14.99 -9.82
CA THR A 233 -17.58 -14.06 -8.70
C THR A 233 -18.55 -14.38 -7.56
N ASP A 234 -18.02 -14.50 -6.34
CA ASP A 234 -18.81 -14.68 -5.12
C ASP A 234 -19.39 -13.33 -4.67
N TYR A 235 -20.42 -12.91 -5.39
CA TYR A 235 -21.14 -11.65 -5.12
C TYR A 235 -22.58 -11.80 -5.62
N PRO A 236 -23.59 -11.19 -4.97
CA PRO A 236 -24.96 -11.25 -5.47
C PRO A 236 -25.05 -10.68 -6.89
N MET A 237 -25.25 -11.53 -7.88
CA MET A 237 -25.23 -11.16 -9.30
C MET A 237 -26.28 -10.10 -9.66
N SER A 238 -27.41 -10.06 -8.93
CA SER A 238 -28.42 -9.00 -9.06
C SER A 238 -27.93 -7.61 -8.64
N LYS A 239 -26.80 -7.54 -7.91
CA LYS A 239 -26.14 -6.29 -7.48
C LYS A 239 -24.94 -5.94 -8.39
N LEU A 240 -24.69 -6.72 -9.46
CA LEU A 240 -23.60 -6.50 -10.39
C LEU A 240 -24.12 -6.03 -11.74
N THR A 241 -23.55 -4.94 -12.22
CA THR A 241 -23.77 -4.42 -13.58
C THR A 241 -22.42 -4.38 -14.29
N VAL A 242 -22.37 -4.82 -15.54
CA VAL A 242 -21.17 -4.72 -16.38
C VAL A 242 -21.50 -3.81 -17.57
N ILE A 243 -20.79 -2.70 -17.67
CA ILE A 243 -20.85 -1.79 -18.82
C ILE A 243 -19.67 -2.13 -19.73
N VAL A 244 -19.98 -2.59 -20.93
CA VAL A 244 -18.97 -2.89 -21.97
C VAL A 244 -18.98 -1.77 -23.00
N GLY A 245 -17.88 -1.03 -23.07
CA GLY A 245 -17.64 -0.04 -24.12
C GLY A 245 -16.99 -0.70 -25.33
N ASP A 246 -17.76 -0.94 -26.36
CA ASP A 246 -17.34 -1.71 -27.52
C ASP A 246 -17.08 -0.80 -28.74
N ASP A 247 -15.89 -0.87 -29.32
CA ASP A 247 -15.53 -0.12 -30.53
C ASP A 247 -16.06 -0.80 -31.81
N GLU A 248 -16.42 -2.08 -31.73
CA GLU A 248 -16.97 -2.81 -32.86
C GLU A 248 -18.50 -2.71 -32.87
N PRO A 249 -19.14 -2.51 -34.03
CA PRO A 249 -20.58 -2.43 -34.14
C PRO A 249 -21.26 -3.78 -33.84
N ASP A 250 -20.54 -4.88 -34.06
CA ASP A 250 -20.99 -6.25 -33.79
C ASP A 250 -20.48 -6.78 -32.45
N GLY A 251 -21.39 -6.96 -31.50
CA GLY A 251 -21.12 -7.58 -30.19
C GLY A 251 -21.38 -9.08 -30.16
N SER A 252 -21.34 -9.78 -31.29
CA SER A 252 -21.77 -11.19 -31.44
C SER A 252 -21.04 -12.16 -30.50
N SER A 253 -19.80 -11.86 -30.12
CA SER A 253 -19.00 -12.71 -29.22
C SER A 253 -19.60 -12.84 -27.80
N TYR A 254 -20.43 -11.89 -27.35
CA TYR A 254 -20.95 -11.87 -25.98
C TYR A 254 -22.37 -11.32 -25.83
N ALA A 255 -22.85 -10.46 -26.72
CA ALA A 255 -24.10 -9.70 -26.54
C ALA A 255 -25.36 -10.59 -26.55
N ALA A 256 -25.35 -11.69 -27.29
CA ALA A 256 -26.47 -12.64 -27.36
C ALA A 256 -26.47 -13.66 -26.18
N THR A 257 -25.46 -13.67 -25.34
CA THR A 257 -25.35 -14.58 -24.18
C THR A 257 -26.17 -14.04 -23.01
N GLN A 258 -26.89 -14.92 -22.32
CA GLN A 258 -27.58 -14.59 -21.08
C GLN A 258 -26.59 -14.70 -19.91
N TRP A 259 -26.24 -13.58 -19.32
CA TRP A 259 -25.34 -13.50 -18.20
C TRP A 259 -26.09 -13.51 -16.85
N PRO A 260 -25.50 -13.96 -15.75
CA PRO A 260 -26.13 -13.92 -14.43
C PRO A 260 -26.23 -12.50 -13.85
N PHE A 261 -25.45 -11.56 -14.38
CA PHE A 261 -25.43 -10.15 -14.02
C PHE A 261 -26.05 -9.29 -15.11
N LYS A 262 -26.35 -8.03 -14.80
CA LYS A 262 -26.84 -7.07 -15.81
C LYS A 262 -25.69 -6.65 -16.74
N LEU A 263 -25.84 -6.89 -18.04
CA LEU A 263 -24.91 -6.41 -19.07
C LEU A 263 -25.49 -5.21 -19.81
N ILE A 264 -24.71 -4.15 -19.94
CA ILE A 264 -25.02 -2.96 -20.72
C ILE A 264 -23.91 -2.79 -21.75
N ARG A 265 -24.26 -2.85 -23.03
CA ARG A 265 -23.32 -2.54 -24.11
C ARG A 265 -23.46 -1.07 -24.52
N VAL A 266 -22.33 -0.37 -24.57
CA VAL A 266 -22.21 1.01 -25.07
C VAL A 266 -21.31 0.98 -26.28
N VAL A 267 -21.86 1.33 -27.45
CA VAL A 267 -21.06 1.41 -28.66
C VAL A 267 -20.23 2.70 -28.62
N THR A 268 -18.91 2.52 -28.75
CA THR A 268 -17.91 3.59 -28.62
C THR A 268 -17.15 3.79 -29.94
N GLU A 269 -17.86 3.69 -31.09
CA GLU A 269 -17.28 3.88 -32.42
C GLU A 269 -16.40 5.11 -32.47
N ARG A 270 -15.26 4.99 -33.14
CA ARG A 270 -14.34 6.07 -33.41
C ARG A 270 -14.54 6.59 -34.84
N ALA A 271 -14.36 7.89 -35.01
CA ALA A 271 -14.33 8.46 -36.35
C ALA A 271 -13.14 7.91 -37.15
N SER A 272 -13.30 7.78 -38.46
CA SER A 272 -12.25 7.33 -39.34
C SER A 272 -11.01 8.25 -39.21
N GLY A 273 -9.85 7.68 -38.88
CA GLY A 273 -8.60 8.43 -38.64
C GLY A 273 -8.41 9.00 -37.24
N GLU A 274 -9.37 8.85 -36.34
CA GLU A 274 -9.23 9.25 -34.96
C GLU A 274 -8.27 8.31 -34.23
N MET A 275 -7.28 8.86 -33.52
CA MET A 275 -6.36 8.08 -32.70
C MET A 275 -7.08 7.52 -31.46
N PHE A 276 -6.73 6.31 -31.05
CA PHE A 276 -7.28 5.71 -29.84
C PHE A 276 -6.87 6.50 -28.61
N ASN A 277 -7.84 6.84 -27.76
CA ASN A 277 -7.65 7.50 -26.49
C ASN A 277 -8.39 6.71 -25.40
N TYR A 278 -7.63 5.92 -24.61
CA TYR A 278 -8.18 5.13 -23.52
C TYR A 278 -8.83 6.00 -22.45
N ALA A 279 -8.19 7.12 -22.07
CA ALA A 279 -8.69 8.03 -21.04
C ALA A 279 -10.04 8.62 -21.43
N ALA A 280 -10.19 9.12 -22.68
CA ALA A 280 -11.44 9.64 -23.18
C ALA A 280 -12.54 8.56 -23.25
N LYS A 281 -12.20 7.36 -23.69
CA LYS A 281 -13.12 6.22 -23.73
C LYS A 281 -13.61 5.88 -22.31
N MET A 282 -12.71 5.74 -21.35
CA MET A 282 -13.07 5.45 -19.98
C MET A 282 -13.92 6.56 -19.36
N ASN A 283 -13.60 7.83 -19.62
CA ASN A 283 -14.37 8.97 -19.16
C ASN A 283 -15.81 8.95 -19.70
N ARG A 284 -16.00 8.58 -20.96
CA ARG A 284 -17.32 8.40 -21.54
C ARG A 284 -18.09 7.27 -20.87
N LEU A 285 -17.41 6.15 -20.57
CA LEU A 285 -18.05 4.95 -20.05
C LEU A 285 -18.48 5.10 -18.59
N TRP A 286 -17.55 5.46 -17.68
CA TRP A 286 -17.88 5.53 -16.27
C TRP A 286 -18.97 6.56 -15.95
N ARG A 287 -19.09 7.63 -16.74
CA ARG A 287 -20.18 8.61 -16.59
C ARG A 287 -21.57 8.02 -16.85
N THR A 288 -21.67 6.94 -17.62
CA THR A 288 -22.94 6.23 -17.84
C THR A 288 -23.38 5.35 -16.68
N ALA A 289 -22.47 5.04 -15.75
CA ALA A 289 -22.79 4.25 -14.57
C ALA A 289 -23.76 5.01 -13.65
N THR A 290 -24.72 4.28 -13.10
CA THR A 290 -25.73 4.82 -12.16
C THR A 290 -25.46 4.47 -10.71
N THR A 291 -24.43 3.65 -10.45
CA THR A 291 -24.02 3.23 -9.11
C THR A 291 -22.87 4.09 -8.60
N GLU A 292 -22.75 4.20 -7.27
CA GLU A 292 -21.62 4.90 -6.64
C GLU A 292 -20.32 4.11 -6.74
N HIS A 293 -20.37 2.80 -6.59
CA HIS A 293 -19.17 1.97 -6.54
C HIS A 293 -18.86 1.38 -7.91
N LEU A 294 -17.67 1.65 -8.38
CA LEU A 294 -17.19 1.29 -9.71
C LEU A 294 -15.92 0.44 -9.61
N VAL A 295 -15.77 -0.49 -10.55
CA VAL A 295 -14.48 -1.13 -10.85
C VAL A 295 -14.19 -0.91 -12.32
N LEU A 296 -13.17 -0.11 -12.60
CA LEU A 296 -12.62 0.05 -13.94
C LEU A 296 -11.71 -1.13 -14.21
N MET A 297 -11.85 -1.82 -15.32
CA MET A 297 -11.00 -2.97 -15.62
C MET A 297 -10.84 -3.21 -17.12
N ASN A 298 -9.67 -3.73 -17.50
CA ASN A 298 -9.39 -4.10 -18.87
C ASN A 298 -10.16 -5.36 -19.29
N ASP A 299 -10.39 -5.53 -20.59
CA ASP A 299 -11.08 -6.70 -21.14
C ASP A 299 -10.24 -7.99 -21.15
N ASP A 300 -8.91 -7.89 -21.04
CA ASP A 300 -7.96 -9.01 -21.00
C ASP A 300 -7.61 -9.48 -19.58
N ILE A 301 -8.55 -9.29 -18.64
CA ILE A 301 -8.48 -9.80 -17.27
C ILE A 301 -9.30 -11.09 -17.16
N THR A 302 -8.83 -12.05 -16.35
CA THR A 302 -9.64 -13.20 -15.91
C THR A 302 -9.58 -13.35 -14.40
N VAL A 303 -10.77 -13.58 -13.82
CA VAL A 303 -10.95 -13.85 -12.39
C VAL A 303 -10.59 -15.31 -12.10
N GLN A 304 -9.87 -15.55 -11.02
CA GLN A 304 -9.52 -16.89 -10.56
C GLN A 304 -10.14 -17.25 -9.21
N ASP A 305 -10.30 -16.26 -8.34
CA ASP A 305 -10.88 -16.42 -7.01
C ASP A 305 -12.17 -15.60 -6.93
N GLY A 306 -13.27 -16.25 -6.56
CA GLY A 306 -14.58 -15.61 -6.45
C GLY A 306 -14.63 -14.43 -5.46
N ALA A 307 -13.79 -14.42 -4.43
CA ALA A 307 -13.77 -13.38 -3.38
C ALA A 307 -13.06 -12.08 -3.79
N TRP A 308 -12.51 -12.00 -5.00
CA TRP A 308 -11.73 -10.85 -5.47
C TRP A 308 -12.44 -9.50 -5.30
N LEU A 309 -13.74 -9.44 -5.63
CA LEU A 309 -14.52 -8.20 -5.58
C LEU A 309 -14.74 -7.75 -4.13
N GLN A 310 -15.09 -8.65 -3.22
CA GLN A 310 -15.22 -8.35 -1.80
C GLN A 310 -13.90 -7.86 -1.20
N SER A 311 -12.77 -8.42 -1.65
CA SER A 311 -11.43 -8.00 -1.22
C SER A 311 -11.10 -6.56 -1.64
N LEU A 312 -11.51 -6.13 -2.83
CA LEU A 312 -11.40 -4.72 -3.26
C LEU A 312 -12.34 -3.82 -2.45
N LEU A 313 -13.59 -4.26 -2.25
CA LEU A 313 -14.61 -3.50 -1.53
C LEU A 313 -14.28 -3.30 -0.05
N THR A 314 -13.47 -4.17 0.53
CA THR A 314 -12.96 -4.00 1.91
C THR A 314 -12.34 -2.62 2.12
N TYR A 315 -11.68 -2.10 1.11
CA TYR A 315 -10.99 -0.81 1.15
C TYR A 315 -11.72 0.29 0.39
N SER A 316 -12.26 0.01 -0.81
CA SER A 316 -12.85 1.05 -1.67
C SER A 316 -14.14 1.67 -1.12
N LEU A 317 -14.76 1.04 -0.11
CA LEU A 317 -15.91 1.58 0.61
C LEU A 317 -15.54 2.53 1.75
N GLN A 318 -14.24 2.75 2.03
CA GLN A 318 -13.78 3.73 3.01
C GLN A 318 -13.81 5.13 2.37
N GLU A 319 -14.31 6.12 3.11
CA GLU A 319 -14.51 7.48 2.58
C GLU A 319 -13.21 8.18 2.18
N ASP A 320 -12.12 7.87 2.87
CA ASP A 320 -10.79 8.43 2.64
C ASP A 320 -9.96 7.66 1.59
N VAL A 321 -10.56 6.65 0.93
CA VAL A 321 -9.89 5.87 -0.13
C VAL A 321 -10.35 6.33 -1.49
N GLY A 322 -9.41 6.77 -2.33
CA GLY A 322 -9.67 7.20 -3.71
C GLY A 322 -9.66 6.04 -4.69
N GLY A 323 -8.75 5.07 -4.51
CA GLY A 323 -8.62 3.94 -5.42
C GLY A 323 -8.00 2.70 -4.77
N VAL A 324 -8.41 1.53 -5.26
CA VAL A 324 -7.89 0.23 -4.82
C VAL A 324 -7.51 -0.60 -6.03
N GLY A 325 -6.23 -1.00 -6.09
CA GLY A 325 -5.69 -1.90 -7.11
C GLY A 325 -5.61 -3.34 -6.63
N ALA A 326 -5.82 -4.27 -7.55
CA ALA A 326 -5.68 -5.70 -7.35
C ALA A 326 -4.23 -6.16 -7.60
N ARG A 327 -3.87 -7.33 -7.09
CA ARG A 327 -2.70 -8.06 -7.54
C ARG A 327 -2.95 -8.66 -8.91
N LEU A 328 -2.08 -8.38 -9.87
CA LEU A 328 -2.20 -8.95 -11.21
C LEU A 328 -1.01 -9.86 -11.50
N LEU A 329 -1.31 -11.03 -12.04
CA LEU A 329 -0.32 -11.99 -12.50
C LEU A 329 -0.44 -12.15 -14.02
N TYR A 330 0.68 -12.39 -14.66
CA TYR A 330 0.69 -12.90 -16.04
C TYR A 330 0.15 -14.34 -16.07
N PRO A 331 -0.28 -14.85 -17.23
CA PRO A 331 -0.65 -16.28 -17.38
C PRO A 331 0.48 -17.25 -16.99
N SER A 332 1.72 -16.77 -16.98
CA SER A 332 2.90 -17.52 -16.51
C SER A 332 2.97 -17.67 -14.99
N GLY A 333 2.07 -17.05 -14.22
CA GLY A 333 2.12 -16.98 -12.76
C GLY A 333 3.12 -15.96 -12.21
N ARG A 334 3.80 -15.18 -13.05
CA ARG A 334 4.69 -14.11 -12.62
C ARG A 334 3.91 -12.84 -12.27
N ILE A 335 4.43 -12.04 -11.37
CA ILE A 335 3.83 -10.75 -10.97
C ILE A 335 3.83 -9.80 -12.17
N GLN A 336 2.67 -9.25 -12.49
CA GLN A 336 2.52 -8.13 -13.39
C GLN A 336 2.33 -6.83 -12.59
N HIS A 337 1.54 -6.87 -11.52
CA HIS A 337 1.30 -5.73 -10.64
C HIS A 337 1.20 -6.15 -9.17
N ALA A 338 1.97 -5.48 -8.32
CA ALA A 338 1.89 -5.57 -6.85
C ALA A 338 2.11 -4.19 -6.19
N GLY A 339 1.49 -3.15 -6.78
CA GLY A 339 1.70 -1.75 -6.44
C GLY A 339 2.72 -1.08 -7.36
N MET A 340 2.84 0.25 -7.28
CA MET A 340 3.79 1.02 -8.09
C MET A 340 4.62 1.94 -7.21
N ALA A 341 5.94 1.91 -7.44
CA ALA A 341 6.92 2.73 -6.74
C ALA A 341 7.29 3.97 -7.56
N GLY A 342 7.20 5.15 -6.94
CA GLY A 342 7.63 6.41 -7.53
C GLY A 342 9.14 6.62 -7.47
N GLY A 343 9.70 7.32 -8.47
CA GLY A 343 11.11 7.65 -8.60
C GLY A 343 12.02 6.51 -9.06
N VAL A 344 11.49 5.30 -9.23
CA VAL A 344 12.24 4.19 -9.79
C VAL A 344 12.46 4.42 -11.29
N TYR A 345 13.72 4.29 -11.73
CA TYR A 345 14.19 4.66 -13.09
C TYR A 345 13.87 6.11 -13.47
N GLY A 346 13.74 7.00 -12.47
CA GLY A 346 13.40 8.41 -12.68
C GLY A 346 11.92 8.69 -12.96
N LEU A 347 11.08 7.64 -12.98
CA LEU A 347 9.64 7.73 -13.24
C LEU A 347 8.85 6.98 -12.15
N CYS A 348 8.16 5.94 -12.56
CA CYS A 348 7.49 4.98 -11.70
C CYS A 348 7.49 3.61 -12.38
N THR A 349 7.39 2.56 -11.59
CA THR A 349 7.34 1.19 -12.12
C THR A 349 6.47 0.30 -11.25
N HIS A 350 5.97 -0.77 -11.85
CA HIS A 350 5.35 -1.86 -11.12
C HIS A 350 6.39 -2.55 -10.25
N ALA A 351 6.13 -2.63 -8.95
CA ALA A 351 7.00 -3.33 -8.02
C ALA A 351 6.99 -4.84 -8.32
N TRP A 352 8.18 -5.46 -8.33
CA TRP A 352 8.42 -6.88 -8.59
C TRP A 352 7.88 -7.40 -9.93
N ILE A 353 7.69 -6.56 -10.93
CA ILE A 353 7.24 -7.01 -12.25
C ILE A 353 8.15 -8.14 -12.78
N ASN A 354 7.56 -9.20 -13.35
CA ASN A 354 8.21 -10.42 -13.83
C ASN A 354 8.88 -11.29 -12.76
N GLU A 355 8.80 -10.96 -11.46
CA GLU A 355 9.21 -11.86 -10.40
C GLU A 355 8.18 -12.97 -10.17
N THR A 356 8.61 -14.11 -9.58
CA THR A 356 7.69 -15.20 -9.22
C THR A 356 6.78 -14.79 -8.08
N ALA A 357 5.51 -15.18 -8.15
CA ALA A 357 4.48 -14.72 -7.22
C ALA A 357 4.63 -15.24 -5.79
N ASP A 358 5.32 -16.36 -5.61
CA ASP A 358 5.58 -17.05 -4.34
C ASP A 358 6.94 -16.69 -3.71
N ARG A 359 7.74 -15.85 -4.40
CA ARG A 359 9.03 -15.41 -3.87
C ARG A 359 8.84 -14.49 -2.67
N PRO A 360 9.63 -14.67 -1.59
CA PRO A 360 9.69 -13.69 -0.50
C PRO A 360 10.06 -12.29 -1.04
N THR A 361 9.32 -11.29 -0.64
CA THR A 361 9.54 -9.91 -1.05
C THR A 361 10.01 -9.06 0.14
N TYR A 362 10.45 -7.83 -0.15
CA TYR A 362 10.84 -6.89 0.89
C TYR A 362 9.67 -6.70 1.86
N GLU A 363 9.88 -7.06 3.15
CA GLU A 363 8.88 -6.95 4.21
C GLU A 363 7.49 -7.53 3.83
N ASP A 364 7.46 -8.54 2.94
CA ASP A 364 6.24 -9.18 2.43
C ASP A 364 5.26 -8.24 1.71
N TRP A 365 5.71 -7.08 1.24
CA TRP A 365 4.82 -6.05 0.68
C TRP A 365 4.09 -6.47 -0.60
N ALA A 366 4.58 -7.45 -1.37
CA ALA A 366 3.85 -7.96 -2.52
C ALA A 366 2.65 -8.85 -2.15
N VAL A 367 2.61 -9.34 -0.91
CA VAL A 367 1.55 -10.22 -0.39
C VAL A 367 0.83 -9.61 0.83
N THR A 368 0.98 -8.30 1.04
CA THR A 368 0.36 -7.57 2.14
C THR A 368 -0.39 -6.35 1.61
N PRO A 369 -1.63 -6.09 2.04
CA PRO A 369 -2.32 -4.84 1.72
C PRO A 369 -1.50 -3.63 2.17
N LYS A 370 -1.36 -2.65 1.30
CA LYS A 370 -0.48 -1.51 1.54
C LYS A 370 -0.95 -0.26 0.79
N GLU A 371 -0.68 0.90 1.36
CA GLU A 371 -0.83 2.16 0.66
C GLU A 371 0.37 2.37 -0.28
N TRP A 372 0.09 2.48 -1.55
CA TRP A 372 1.03 2.92 -2.57
C TRP A 372 0.65 4.30 -3.08
N SER A 373 1.59 4.98 -3.69
CA SER A 373 1.24 6.26 -4.32
C SER A 373 0.43 6.06 -5.59
N MET A 374 0.56 4.90 -6.21
CA MET A 374 -0.10 4.57 -7.48
C MET A 374 -0.39 3.07 -7.58
N VAL A 375 -1.45 2.75 -8.32
CA VAL A 375 -1.79 1.38 -8.77
C VAL A 375 -2.24 1.44 -10.22
N THR A 376 -2.19 0.29 -10.92
CA THR A 376 -2.58 0.22 -12.34
C THR A 376 -4.09 0.36 -12.54
N GLY A 377 -4.48 0.99 -13.63
CA GLY A 377 -5.87 1.08 -14.09
C GLY A 377 -6.41 -0.23 -14.68
N ALA A 378 -5.58 -1.28 -14.82
CA ALA A 378 -6.04 -2.56 -15.37
C ALA A 378 -7.11 -3.25 -14.51
N VAL A 379 -7.10 -3.06 -13.18
CA VAL A 379 -8.21 -3.34 -12.25
C VAL A 379 -8.16 -2.29 -11.15
N PHE A 380 -9.13 -1.40 -11.12
CA PHE A 380 -9.15 -0.23 -10.25
C PHE A 380 -10.54 0.01 -9.66
N ALA A 381 -10.72 -0.30 -8.38
CA ALA A 381 -11.97 -0.02 -7.67
C ALA A 381 -11.97 1.39 -7.10
N THR A 382 -13.04 2.13 -7.32
CA THR A 382 -13.20 3.52 -6.87
C THR A 382 -14.67 3.89 -6.69
N ARG A 383 -14.95 5.11 -6.29
CA ARG A 383 -16.29 5.68 -6.23
C ARG A 383 -16.51 6.66 -7.38
N LYS A 384 -17.77 6.72 -7.86
CA LYS A 384 -18.16 7.65 -8.91
C LYS A 384 -17.96 9.10 -8.47
N SER A 385 -18.30 9.42 -7.21
CA SER A 385 -18.09 10.75 -6.62
C SER A 385 -16.61 11.17 -6.65
N VAL A 386 -15.68 10.26 -6.38
CA VAL A 386 -14.24 10.55 -6.49
C VAL A 386 -13.81 10.81 -7.92
N LEU A 387 -14.32 10.03 -8.89
CA LEU A 387 -14.05 10.32 -10.31
C LEU A 387 -14.64 11.65 -10.76
N GLU A 388 -15.82 12.01 -10.27
CA GLU A 388 -16.45 13.32 -10.55
C GLU A 388 -15.60 14.46 -9.97
N GLU A 389 -15.14 14.36 -8.73
CA GLU A 389 -14.25 15.33 -8.10
C GLU A 389 -12.93 15.49 -8.86
N MET A 390 -12.33 14.37 -9.31
CA MET A 390 -11.12 14.38 -10.14
C MET A 390 -11.38 14.82 -11.59
N ASN A 391 -12.61 15.02 -11.99
CA ASN A 391 -13.03 15.16 -13.40
C ASN A 391 -12.58 14.00 -14.30
N GLY A 392 -12.46 12.79 -13.74
CA GLY A 392 -12.02 11.58 -14.42
C GLY A 392 -10.55 11.58 -14.80
N PHE A 393 -10.23 10.83 -15.84
CA PHE A 393 -8.89 10.77 -16.43
C PHE A 393 -8.55 12.04 -17.19
N ASP A 394 -7.30 12.47 -17.16
CA ASP A 394 -6.80 13.52 -18.04
C ASP A 394 -6.58 12.95 -19.45
N GLU A 395 -7.41 13.38 -20.40
CA GLU A 395 -7.45 12.84 -21.76
C GLU A 395 -6.21 13.18 -22.60
N ARG A 396 -5.31 14.02 -22.09
CA ARG A 396 -4.00 14.27 -22.68
C ARG A 396 -3.06 13.07 -22.52
N PHE A 397 -3.29 12.22 -21.50
CA PHE A 397 -2.65 10.92 -21.34
C PHE A 397 -3.48 9.84 -22.03
N THR A 398 -3.25 9.67 -23.32
CA THR A 398 -4.15 8.88 -24.17
C THR A 398 -4.13 7.39 -23.88
N LEU A 399 -2.98 6.84 -23.50
CA LEU A 399 -2.80 5.41 -23.21
C LEU A 399 -1.94 5.17 -21.98
N ASP A 400 -0.79 5.81 -21.88
CA ASP A 400 0.14 5.68 -20.77
C ASP A 400 -0.06 6.84 -19.77
N PHE A 401 0.37 6.63 -18.51
CA PHE A 401 0.32 7.60 -17.40
C PHE A 401 -1.09 8.05 -16.95
N ASN A 402 -2.17 7.66 -17.60
CA ASN A 402 -3.51 8.11 -17.25
C ASN A 402 -3.97 7.63 -15.87
N ASP A 403 -3.68 6.40 -15.51
CA ASP A 403 -3.95 5.78 -14.20
C ASP A 403 -3.04 6.35 -13.10
N VAL A 404 -1.76 6.52 -13.43
CA VAL A 404 -0.78 7.11 -12.51
C VAL A 404 -1.14 8.56 -12.19
N ASP A 405 -1.44 9.38 -13.20
CA ASP A 405 -1.88 10.77 -13.03
C ASP A 405 -3.16 10.86 -12.17
N LEU A 406 -4.13 9.97 -12.44
CA LEU A 406 -5.35 9.90 -11.63
C LEU A 406 -5.06 9.59 -10.16
N CYS A 407 -4.22 8.57 -9.88
CA CYS A 407 -3.81 8.22 -8.53
C CYS A 407 -3.11 9.40 -7.83
N MET A 408 -2.20 10.08 -8.52
CA MET A 408 -1.47 11.22 -7.96
C MET A 408 -2.40 12.41 -7.65
N ARG A 409 -3.38 12.70 -8.52
CA ARG A 409 -4.39 13.74 -8.25
C ARG A 409 -5.26 13.38 -7.04
N MET A 410 -5.70 12.13 -6.91
CA MET A 410 -6.44 11.64 -5.75
C MET A 410 -5.62 11.83 -4.47
N ARG A 411 -4.32 11.47 -4.48
CA ARG A 411 -3.45 11.68 -3.33
C ARG A 411 -3.29 13.14 -2.94
N MET A 412 -3.15 14.03 -3.93
CA MET A 412 -3.08 15.48 -3.69
C MET A 412 -4.36 16.05 -3.10
N SER A 413 -5.50 15.39 -3.34
CA SER A 413 -6.79 15.70 -2.71
C SER A 413 -7.00 15.01 -1.36
N GLY A 414 -5.97 14.32 -0.82
CA GLY A 414 -6.01 13.69 0.51
C GLY A 414 -6.51 12.25 0.53
N TYR A 415 -6.81 11.65 -0.63
CA TYR A 415 -7.22 10.25 -0.69
C TYR A 415 -6.03 9.29 -0.59
N ARG A 416 -6.26 8.14 0.02
CA ARG A 416 -5.34 7.00 0.02
C ARG A 416 -5.55 6.15 -1.24
N ILE A 417 -4.45 5.62 -1.77
CA ILE A 417 -4.44 4.63 -2.85
C ILE A 417 -3.93 3.33 -2.27
N ILE A 418 -4.71 2.27 -2.38
CA ILE A 418 -4.46 0.99 -1.71
C ILE A 418 -4.24 -0.11 -2.75
N TYR A 419 -3.30 -0.96 -2.49
CA TYR A 419 -3.10 -2.24 -3.15
C TYR A 419 -3.53 -3.36 -2.22
N THR A 420 -4.23 -4.36 -2.74
CA THR A 420 -4.56 -5.58 -1.99
C THR A 420 -4.22 -6.86 -2.77
N PRO A 421 -3.41 -7.76 -2.19
CA PRO A 421 -3.10 -9.05 -2.81
C PRO A 421 -4.24 -10.07 -2.65
N HIS A 422 -5.22 -9.78 -1.80
CA HIS A 422 -6.39 -10.64 -1.59
C HIS A 422 -7.39 -10.59 -2.76
N ALA A 423 -7.20 -9.66 -3.69
CA ALA A 423 -7.81 -9.67 -5.01
C ALA A 423 -6.72 -10.00 -6.02
N THR A 424 -6.52 -11.27 -6.35
CA THR A 424 -5.52 -11.71 -7.35
C THR A 424 -6.23 -12.15 -8.63
N LEU A 425 -5.86 -11.54 -9.77
CA LEU A 425 -6.44 -11.80 -11.08
C LEU A 425 -5.33 -12.06 -12.10
N ILE A 426 -5.67 -12.69 -13.23
CA ILE A 426 -4.75 -12.86 -14.36
C ILE A 426 -4.96 -11.74 -15.36
N HIS A 427 -3.87 -11.11 -15.79
CA HIS A 427 -3.86 -10.12 -16.85
C HIS A 427 -3.13 -10.70 -18.06
N HIS A 428 -3.86 -10.97 -19.11
CA HIS A 428 -3.36 -11.62 -20.31
C HIS A 428 -2.51 -10.71 -21.19
N GLU A 429 -2.14 -9.54 -20.68
CA GLU A 429 -1.41 -8.50 -21.40
C GLU A 429 -0.63 -9.09 -22.57
N LYS A 430 -1.17 -9.01 -23.77
CA LYS A 430 -0.41 -9.27 -24.95
C LYS A 430 0.36 -8.01 -25.27
N GLY A 431 1.64 -8.18 -25.45
CA GLY A 431 2.54 -7.16 -25.97
C GLY A 431 2.11 -6.52 -27.29
N SER A 432 0.85 -6.08 -27.35
CA SER A 432 0.37 -5.10 -28.34
C SER A 432 1.11 -3.78 -28.17
N ARG A 433 1.79 -3.58 -27.04
CA ARG A 433 2.77 -2.53 -26.84
C ARG A 433 4.13 -3.05 -27.29
N GLY A 434 4.57 -2.65 -28.50
CA GLY A 434 5.99 -2.67 -28.84
C GLY A 434 6.82 -1.96 -27.76
N ALA A 435 8.16 -1.93 -27.90
CA ALA A 435 9.02 -1.18 -26.97
C ALA A 435 8.37 0.18 -26.68
N ALA A 436 8.11 0.48 -25.40
CA ALA A 436 7.35 1.64 -24.98
C ALA A 436 8.01 2.93 -25.53
N THR A 437 7.48 3.43 -26.62
CA THR A 437 7.83 4.75 -27.16
C THR A 437 6.73 5.71 -26.71
N TRP A 438 6.93 6.30 -25.53
CA TRP A 438 5.99 7.33 -25.06
C TRP A 438 6.07 8.56 -25.96
N PRO A 439 4.94 9.13 -26.38
CA PRO A 439 4.96 10.42 -27.03
C PRO A 439 5.67 11.43 -26.14
N GLY A 440 6.71 12.09 -26.66
CA GLY A 440 7.54 12.99 -25.85
C GLY A 440 6.74 14.09 -25.11
N SER A 441 5.60 14.51 -25.69
CA SER A 441 4.70 15.49 -25.06
C SER A 441 3.98 14.93 -23.81
N GLN A 442 3.60 13.65 -23.79
CA GLN A 442 2.95 13.06 -22.63
C GLN A 442 3.96 12.83 -21.49
N LEU A 443 5.15 12.36 -21.82
CA LEU A 443 6.22 12.22 -20.82
C LEU A 443 6.62 13.58 -20.24
N ALA A 444 6.77 14.61 -21.07
CA ALA A 444 7.10 15.96 -20.59
C ALA A 444 6.02 16.52 -19.64
N LEU A 445 4.74 16.40 -20.01
CA LEU A 445 3.61 16.79 -19.17
C LEU A 445 3.57 16.01 -17.85
N PHE A 446 3.87 14.72 -17.89
CA PHE A 446 3.89 13.87 -16.70
C PHE A 446 5.01 14.30 -15.74
N LEU A 447 6.22 14.50 -16.21
CA LEU A 447 7.34 14.95 -15.40
C LEU A 447 7.12 16.37 -14.87
N GLU A 448 6.63 17.31 -15.69
CA GLU A 448 6.30 18.67 -15.25
C GLU A 448 5.37 18.67 -14.02
N ARG A 449 4.41 17.74 -13.95
CA ARG A 449 3.48 17.66 -12.83
C ARG A 449 4.02 16.92 -11.63
N TRP A 450 4.70 15.81 -11.84
CA TRP A 450 4.87 14.78 -10.82
C TRP A 450 6.31 14.50 -10.41
N GLU A 451 7.34 15.05 -11.09
CA GLU A 451 8.74 14.78 -10.79
C GLU A 451 9.08 15.00 -9.31
N ALA A 452 8.58 16.10 -8.71
CA ALA A 452 8.84 16.39 -7.30
C ALA A 452 8.24 15.35 -6.35
N LEU A 453 7.03 14.87 -6.62
CA LEU A 453 6.38 13.82 -5.82
C LEU A 453 7.01 12.45 -6.05
N LEU A 454 7.38 12.13 -7.29
CA LEU A 454 8.06 10.88 -7.63
C LEU A 454 9.43 10.78 -6.95
N SER A 455 10.15 11.90 -6.83
CA SER A 455 11.46 11.92 -6.17
C SER A 455 11.35 11.72 -4.64
N HIS A 456 10.19 12.02 -4.05
CA HIS A 456 9.92 11.94 -2.61
C HIS A 456 8.64 11.14 -2.32
N ASP A 457 8.48 10.00 -2.97
CA ASP A 457 7.32 9.14 -2.77
C ASP A 457 7.22 8.66 -1.31
N PRO A 458 6.17 9.03 -0.55
CA PRO A 458 6.04 8.66 0.85
C PRO A 458 5.85 7.16 1.07
N ALA A 459 5.32 6.44 0.08
CA ALA A 459 5.15 4.99 0.13
C ALA A 459 6.45 4.23 -0.14
N PHE A 460 7.50 4.92 -0.62
CA PHE A 460 8.76 4.34 -1.03
C PHE A 460 9.94 5.08 -0.36
N ASN A 461 10.53 4.47 0.68
CA ASN A 461 11.64 5.06 1.43
C ASN A 461 12.79 5.45 0.51
N ALA A 462 13.33 6.67 0.67
CA ALA A 462 14.37 7.22 -0.21
C ALA A 462 15.68 6.40 -0.23
N LYS A 463 15.91 5.56 0.79
CA LYS A 463 17.08 4.69 0.90
C LYS A 463 16.90 3.33 0.21
N LEU A 464 15.70 3.05 -0.33
CA LEU A 464 15.47 1.88 -1.19
C LEU A 464 16.09 2.11 -2.58
N ASN A 465 16.45 1.04 -3.24
CA ASN A 465 17.09 1.09 -4.54
C ASN A 465 16.12 1.56 -5.63
N ARG A 466 16.45 2.67 -6.29
CA ARG A 466 15.65 3.27 -7.37
C ARG A 466 16.07 2.83 -8.78
N ASN A 467 17.06 1.93 -8.88
CA ASN A 467 17.57 1.41 -10.16
C ASN A 467 17.09 -0.02 -10.45
N THR A 468 16.02 -0.47 -9.78
CA THR A 468 15.43 -1.80 -9.99
C THR A 468 13.95 -1.78 -9.60
N HIS A 469 13.16 -2.61 -10.28
CA HIS A 469 11.76 -2.89 -9.92
C HIS A 469 11.61 -3.87 -8.74
N VAL A 470 12.69 -4.56 -8.38
CA VAL A 470 12.73 -5.40 -7.17
C VAL A 470 13.01 -4.51 -5.96
N ILE A 471 12.03 -4.38 -5.07
CA ILE A 471 12.19 -3.56 -3.88
C ILE A 471 13.25 -4.18 -2.97
N GLN A 472 14.32 -3.45 -2.74
CA GLN A 472 15.47 -3.85 -1.94
C GLN A 472 16.23 -2.63 -1.43
N LEU A 473 17.16 -2.84 -0.51
CA LEU A 473 18.01 -1.76 0.01
C LEU A 473 18.83 -1.10 -1.11
N GLY A 474 19.01 0.20 -1.01
CA GLY A 474 19.86 0.95 -1.92
C GLY A 474 21.35 0.56 -1.77
N PRO A 475 22.17 0.76 -2.82
CA PRO A 475 23.58 0.36 -2.81
C PRO A 475 24.43 1.13 -1.80
N ASP A 476 23.97 2.32 -1.40
CA ASP A 476 24.70 3.21 -0.48
C ASP A 476 24.18 3.12 0.96
N ILE A 477 23.43 2.07 1.30
CA ILE A 477 22.81 1.94 2.62
C ILE A 477 23.84 2.02 3.76
N GLU A 478 25.08 1.55 3.52
CA GLU A 478 26.15 1.62 4.49
C GLU A 478 26.59 3.04 4.84
N ARG A 479 26.34 4.03 3.96
CA ARG A 479 26.65 5.46 4.21
C ARG A 479 25.71 6.09 5.23
N TRP A 480 24.56 5.48 5.47
CA TRP A 480 23.56 5.95 6.43
C TRP A 480 23.84 5.45 7.85
N TRP A 481 24.82 4.58 7.99
CA TRP A 481 25.30 4.08 9.25
C TRP A 481 26.54 4.88 9.68
N PRO A 482 26.74 5.17 10.98
CA PRO A 482 27.90 5.93 11.42
C PRO A 482 29.18 5.34 10.86
N ALA A 483 29.93 6.17 10.12
CA ALA A 483 31.24 5.79 9.62
C ALA A 483 32.14 5.36 10.76
N LYS A 484 33.02 4.39 10.49
CA LYS A 484 34.10 4.05 11.41
C LYS A 484 34.83 5.35 11.78
N SER A 485 34.79 5.76 13.05
CA SER A 485 35.80 6.72 13.54
C SER A 485 37.17 6.04 13.42
N ASN A 486 38.00 6.59 12.56
CA ASN A 486 39.41 6.17 12.43
C ASN A 486 40.14 6.33 13.74
#